data_a3016636211f742ef810179b63598ed6
#
_entry.id   a3016636211f742ef810179b63598ed6
#
_cell.length_a   1.000
_cell.length_b   1.000
_cell.length_c   1.000
_cell.angle_alpha   90.00
_cell.angle_beta   90.00
_cell.angle_gamma   90.00
#
_symmetry.space_group_name_H-M   'P 1'
#
loop_
_entity.id
_entity.type
_entity.pdbx_description
1 polymer ?
#
loop_
_entity_poly.entity_id
_entity_poly.type
_entity_poly.pdbx_seq_one_letter_code
_entity_poly.pdbx_strand_id
1 'polypeptide(L)'
;MKSNTHSNKKLLHYATSAAAFLTINNLQATVVYTDLDPDLMVGGEGGEISIDINSDGNDDFGFFVYSFTGVGTYYGINFTYDFKLAAVSAQNGNELFGSLVTYSSYSAVYTPVLPAGEGINSGDPFAEGGGTLGVSLMVSLSGFPYYDYQAGNWSGINMGYMGFRINIDKDHYYGWMRVSVNEESTLITI
;
A
#
# COMPACT_ATOMS: atom_id res chain seq x y z
N MET A 1 6.36 28.31 20.72
CA MET A 1 5.53 27.59 19.76
C MET A 1 6.11 27.85 18.36
N LYS A 2 6.93 26.95 17.79
CA LYS A 2 7.51 27.11 16.45
C LYS A 2 6.57 26.43 15.45
N SER A 3 5.96 27.23 14.59
CA SER A 3 5.08 26.80 13.50
C SER A 3 5.84 25.93 12.51
N ASN A 4 5.29 24.76 12.20
CA ASN A 4 5.82 23.78 11.25
C ASN A 4 5.52 24.21 9.81
N THR A 5 6.22 25.25 9.33
CA THR A 5 6.07 25.77 7.96
C THR A 5 6.77 24.94 6.89
N HIS A 6 7.46 23.86 7.26
CA HIS A 6 8.20 23.02 6.30
C HIS A 6 7.33 21.96 5.61
N SER A 7 6.25 21.51 6.28
CA SER A 7 5.33 20.52 5.72
C SER A 7 4.51 21.06 4.54
N ASN A 8 4.03 22.30 4.68
CA ASN A 8 3.15 22.91 3.68
C ASN A 8 3.83 23.27 2.33
N LYS A 9 5.17 23.44 2.33
CA LYS A 9 5.90 23.70 1.08
C LYS A 9 6.08 22.45 0.21
N LYS A 10 6.19 21.26 0.82
CA LYS A 10 6.31 19.99 0.10
C LYS A 10 4.98 19.60 -0.55
N LEU A 11 3.86 19.75 0.15
CA LEU A 11 2.52 19.55 -0.41
C LEU A 11 2.25 20.43 -1.63
N LEU A 12 2.71 21.68 -1.62
CA LEU A 12 2.50 22.62 -2.73
C LEU A 12 3.25 22.22 -4.01
N HIS A 13 4.39 21.51 -3.89
CA HIS A 13 5.14 21.01 -5.06
C HIS A 13 4.47 19.80 -5.70
N TYR A 14 3.80 18.96 -4.92
CA TYR A 14 3.02 17.84 -5.44
C TYR A 14 1.75 18.30 -6.16
N ALA A 15 1.10 19.34 -5.67
CA ALA A 15 -0.08 19.94 -6.28
C ALA A 15 0.19 20.56 -7.68
N THR A 16 1.38 21.08 -7.92
CA THR A 16 1.72 21.69 -9.23
C THR A 16 2.02 20.66 -10.31
N SER A 17 2.45 19.45 -9.95
CA SER A 17 2.70 18.38 -10.93
C SER A 17 1.40 17.73 -11.42
N ALA A 18 0.41 17.59 -10.56
CA ALA A 18 -0.89 16.98 -10.90
C ALA A 18 -1.79 17.91 -11.73
N ALA A 19 -1.66 19.23 -11.59
CA ALA A 19 -2.48 20.20 -12.35
C ALA A 19 -2.21 20.21 -13.85
N ALA A 20 -1.13 19.59 -14.34
CA ALA A 20 -0.84 19.45 -15.77
C ALA A 20 -1.76 18.45 -16.50
N PHE A 21 -2.52 17.64 -15.77
CA PHE A 21 -3.39 16.61 -16.31
C PHE A 21 -4.68 17.12 -16.97
N LEU A 22 -5.14 18.31 -16.63
CA LEU A 22 -6.52 18.73 -16.93
C LEU A 22 -6.69 19.50 -18.25
N THR A 23 -5.69 19.65 -19.10
CA THR A 23 -5.80 20.54 -20.27
C THR A 23 -5.61 19.89 -21.65
N ILE A 24 -5.59 18.57 -21.78
CA ILE A 24 -5.35 17.96 -23.10
C ILE A 24 -6.59 17.24 -23.63
N ASN A 25 -7.36 17.96 -24.43
CA ASN A 25 -8.43 17.43 -25.29
C ASN A 25 -7.86 16.70 -26.53
N ASN A 26 -6.97 15.76 -26.37
CA ASN A 26 -6.57 14.86 -27.45
C ASN A 26 -6.33 13.46 -26.86
N LEU A 27 -7.00 12.49 -27.43
CA LEU A 27 -7.09 11.06 -27.10
C LEU A 27 -5.75 10.27 -27.13
N GLN A 28 -4.66 10.85 -26.69
CA GLN A 28 -3.45 10.10 -26.41
C GLN A 28 -3.30 10.00 -24.88
N ALA A 29 -3.32 8.78 -24.37
CA ALA A 29 -3.01 8.53 -22.99
C ALA A 29 -1.61 9.09 -22.69
N THR A 30 -1.56 10.16 -21.88
CA THR A 30 -0.29 10.75 -21.44
C THR A 30 0.09 10.08 -20.16
N VAL A 31 1.25 9.41 -20.14
CA VAL A 31 1.82 8.91 -18.89
C VAL A 31 2.44 10.09 -18.17
N VAL A 32 1.98 10.37 -16.95
CA VAL A 32 2.61 11.34 -16.08
C VAL A 32 3.38 10.57 -15.02
N TYR A 33 4.65 10.86 -14.92
CA TYR A 33 5.54 10.30 -13.92
C TYR A 33 5.79 11.33 -12.83
N THR A 34 5.58 10.96 -11.60
CA THR A 34 5.92 11.76 -10.41
C THR A 34 6.95 10.99 -9.60
N ASP A 35 8.09 11.61 -9.40
CA ASP A 35 9.14 11.11 -8.50
C ASP A 35 8.96 11.74 -7.13
N LEU A 36 8.88 10.92 -6.11
CA LEU A 36 8.82 11.37 -4.73
C LEU A 36 10.26 11.42 -4.18
N ASP A 37 10.83 12.60 -4.04
CA ASP A 37 12.16 12.79 -3.47
C ASP A 37 12.10 13.65 -2.18
N PRO A 38 12.40 13.08 -1.02
CA PRO A 38 12.76 11.68 -0.75
C PRO A 38 11.56 10.73 -0.88
N ASP A 39 11.86 9.45 -1.16
CA ASP A 39 10.87 8.38 -1.11
C ASP A 39 10.10 8.41 0.22
N LEU A 40 8.81 8.13 0.16
CA LEU A 40 7.99 8.00 1.36
C LEU A 40 8.22 6.64 2.02
N MET A 41 8.40 6.65 3.32
CA MET A 41 8.61 5.41 4.09
C MET A 41 7.61 5.29 5.21
N VAL A 42 7.01 4.11 5.32
CA VAL A 42 6.10 3.72 6.40
C VAL A 42 6.72 2.57 7.15
N GLY A 43 7.02 2.79 8.42
CA GLY A 43 7.67 1.79 9.25
C GLY A 43 7.36 1.97 10.73
N GLY A 44 7.73 0.98 11.53
CA GLY A 44 7.49 0.95 12.95
C GLY A 44 6.09 0.45 13.32
N GLU A 45 5.82 0.40 14.62
CA GLU A 45 4.54 -0.06 15.16
C GLU A 45 3.44 0.97 14.89
N GLY A 46 2.45 0.60 14.08
CA GLY A 46 1.32 1.47 13.73
C GLY A 46 1.68 2.63 12.80
N GLY A 47 2.75 2.51 12.00
CA GLY A 47 3.09 3.51 10.98
C GLY A 47 2.03 3.58 9.89
N GLU A 48 1.65 4.80 9.50
CA GLU A 48 0.66 5.05 8.43
C GLU A 48 1.07 6.28 7.62
N ILE A 49 0.80 6.25 6.32
CA ILE A 49 0.89 7.40 5.43
C ILE A 49 -0.22 7.32 4.39
N SER A 50 -0.81 8.48 4.08
CA SER A 50 -1.79 8.62 3.01
C SER A 50 -1.23 9.42 1.85
N ILE A 51 -1.71 9.13 0.65
CA ILE A 51 -1.28 9.76 -0.59
C ILE A 51 -2.53 10.25 -1.34
N ASP A 52 -2.55 11.55 -1.65
CA ASP A 52 -3.49 12.19 -2.55
C ASP A 52 -2.78 12.33 -3.91
N ILE A 53 -3.12 11.46 -4.87
CA ILE A 53 -2.46 11.40 -6.18
C ILE A 53 -2.99 12.48 -7.11
N ASN A 54 -4.28 12.79 -7.02
CA ASN A 54 -4.96 13.70 -7.92
C ASN A 54 -4.98 15.15 -7.40
N SER A 55 -4.52 15.38 -6.17
CA SER A 55 -4.45 16.68 -5.49
C SER A 55 -5.81 17.37 -5.30
N ASP A 56 -6.85 16.58 -5.05
CA ASP A 56 -8.19 17.10 -4.77
C ASP A 56 -8.43 17.40 -3.29
N GLY A 57 -7.47 17.09 -2.44
CA GLY A 57 -7.50 17.28 -1.00
C GLY A 57 -8.05 16.09 -0.22
N ASN A 58 -8.37 15.00 -0.91
CA ASN A 58 -8.76 13.74 -0.31
C ASN A 58 -7.68 12.69 -0.56
N ASP A 59 -7.42 11.85 0.43
CA ASP A 59 -6.46 10.78 0.29
C ASP A 59 -7.00 9.69 -0.64
N ASP A 60 -6.20 9.27 -1.62
CA ASP A 60 -6.55 8.22 -2.58
C ASP A 60 -6.16 6.83 -2.08
N PHE A 61 -4.99 6.74 -1.45
CA PHE A 61 -4.44 5.50 -0.92
C PHE A 61 -3.77 5.72 0.44
N GLY A 62 -4.02 4.79 1.36
CA GLY A 62 -3.34 4.71 2.65
C GLY A 62 -2.42 3.49 2.70
N PHE A 63 -1.19 3.66 3.14
CA PHE A 63 -0.24 2.58 3.42
C PHE A 63 0.00 2.49 4.90
N PHE A 64 0.03 1.28 5.44
CA PHE A 64 0.26 1.09 6.86
C PHE A 64 1.02 -0.19 7.16
N VAL A 65 1.76 -0.15 8.24
CA VAL A 65 2.40 -1.29 8.86
C VAL A 65 1.85 -1.46 10.27
N TYR A 66 1.65 -2.70 10.66
CA TYR A 66 1.18 -3.04 11.99
C TYR A 66 2.02 -4.19 12.53
N SER A 67 2.47 -4.07 13.76
CA SER A 67 3.16 -5.16 14.45
C SER A 67 2.70 -5.25 15.89
N PHE A 68 2.55 -6.46 16.38
CA PHE A 68 2.33 -6.68 17.80
C PHE A 68 2.86 -8.05 18.23
N THR A 69 3.30 -8.10 19.47
CA THR A 69 3.72 -9.34 20.13
C THR A 69 2.71 -9.67 21.22
N GLY A 70 2.25 -10.91 21.25
CA GLY A 70 1.31 -11.40 22.23
C GLY A 70 1.80 -12.66 22.93
N VAL A 71 1.15 -12.97 24.01
CA VAL A 71 1.37 -14.22 24.77
C VAL A 71 0.06 -14.97 24.92
N GLY A 72 0.11 -16.28 24.90
CA GLY A 72 -1.06 -17.12 25.09
C GLY A 72 -0.71 -18.42 25.80
N THR A 73 -1.76 -19.13 26.19
CA THR A 73 -1.61 -20.46 26.77
C THR A 73 -2.59 -21.41 26.11
N TYR A 74 -2.11 -22.54 25.64
CA TYR A 74 -2.92 -23.60 25.07
C TYR A 74 -2.56 -24.94 25.70
N TYR A 75 -3.52 -25.62 26.31
CA TYR A 75 -3.31 -26.83 27.10
C TYR A 75 -2.19 -26.74 28.14
N GLY A 76 -2.06 -25.57 28.81
CA GLY A 76 -1.03 -25.34 29.84
C GLY A 76 0.35 -25.04 29.26
N ILE A 77 0.52 -25.00 27.96
CA ILE A 77 1.78 -24.61 27.30
C ILE A 77 1.72 -23.14 26.96
N ASN A 78 2.69 -22.37 27.45
CA ASN A 78 2.82 -20.97 27.12
C ASN A 78 3.46 -20.81 25.74
N PHE A 79 2.89 -19.91 24.94
CA PHE A 79 3.47 -19.51 23.67
C PHE A 79 3.50 -17.98 23.55
N THR A 80 4.42 -17.49 22.75
CA THR A 80 4.46 -16.12 22.27
C THR A 80 4.19 -16.11 20.78
N TYR A 81 3.56 -15.05 20.30
CA TYR A 81 3.42 -14.81 18.87
C TYR A 81 3.81 -13.38 18.52
N ASP A 82 4.47 -13.26 17.39
CA ASP A 82 4.88 -12.00 16.79
C ASP A 82 4.20 -11.88 15.42
N PHE A 83 3.32 -10.90 15.30
CA PHE A 83 2.53 -10.65 14.09
C PHE A 83 2.95 -9.34 13.46
N LYS A 84 3.16 -9.35 12.17
CA LYS A 84 3.53 -8.17 11.37
C LYS A 84 2.71 -8.15 10.10
N LEU A 85 2.28 -6.96 9.71
CA LEU A 85 1.45 -6.73 8.52
C LEU A 85 1.91 -5.47 7.81
N ALA A 86 2.15 -5.58 6.51
CA ALA A 86 2.24 -4.46 5.59
C ALA A 86 1.00 -4.47 4.69
N ALA A 87 0.32 -3.36 4.59
CA ALA A 87 -0.93 -3.29 3.84
C ALA A 87 -1.15 -1.92 3.18
N VAL A 88 -2.07 -1.90 2.22
CA VAL A 88 -2.54 -0.72 1.52
C VAL A 88 -4.05 -0.68 1.54
N SER A 89 -4.65 0.50 1.55
CA SER A 89 -6.10 0.69 1.38
C SER A 89 -6.36 1.67 0.25
N ALA A 90 -7.24 1.31 -0.67
CA ALA A 90 -7.83 2.26 -1.60
C ALA A 90 -8.96 3.02 -0.90
N GLN A 91 -9.02 4.32 -1.09
CA GLN A 91 -9.96 5.23 -0.43
C GLN A 91 -10.80 5.96 -1.48
N ASN A 92 -11.90 6.55 -1.04
CA ASN A 92 -12.77 7.41 -1.87
C ASN A 92 -13.27 6.75 -3.17
N GLY A 93 -13.54 5.43 -3.15
CA GLY A 93 -14.00 4.68 -4.32
C GLY A 93 -12.90 4.35 -5.32
N ASN A 94 -11.64 4.61 -4.99
CA ASN A 94 -10.51 4.16 -5.77
C ASN A 94 -10.28 2.66 -5.60
N GLU A 95 -9.47 2.07 -6.44
CA GLU A 95 -9.33 0.62 -6.52
C GLU A 95 -7.88 0.19 -6.70
N LEU A 96 -7.55 -0.98 -6.17
CA LEU A 96 -6.28 -1.65 -6.37
C LEU A 96 -6.39 -2.63 -7.54
N PHE A 97 -5.33 -2.69 -8.34
CA PHE A 97 -5.19 -3.76 -9.33
C PHE A 97 -5.06 -5.10 -8.62
N GLY A 98 -5.98 -6.01 -8.92
CA GLY A 98 -6.03 -7.32 -8.32
C GLY A 98 -7.45 -7.83 -8.15
N SER A 99 -7.57 -8.99 -7.55
CA SER A 99 -8.86 -9.64 -7.30
C SER A 99 -9.20 -9.64 -5.83
N LEU A 100 -10.45 -9.37 -5.51
CA LEU A 100 -10.95 -9.53 -4.14
C LEU A 100 -10.98 -11.01 -3.77
N VAL A 101 -10.26 -11.36 -2.73
CA VAL A 101 -10.26 -12.71 -2.13
C VAL A 101 -10.99 -12.64 -0.81
N THR A 102 -12.02 -13.46 -0.67
CA THR A 102 -12.81 -13.53 0.56
C THR A 102 -12.37 -14.75 1.37
N TYR A 103 -11.94 -14.49 2.59
CA TYR A 103 -11.70 -15.49 3.62
C TYR A 103 -12.96 -15.60 4.51
N SER A 104 -13.00 -16.58 5.39
CA SER A 104 -14.19 -16.83 6.19
C SER A 104 -14.70 -15.61 7.00
N SER A 105 -13.83 -14.69 7.39
CA SER A 105 -14.13 -13.57 8.26
C SER A 105 -13.75 -12.19 7.72
N TYR A 106 -13.01 -12.14 6.61
CA TYR A 106 -12.58 -10.88 6.00
C TYR A 106 -12.36 -11.04 4.50
N SER A 107 -12.31 -9.93 3.78
CA SER A 107 -11.95 -9.87 2.38
C SER A 107 -10.76 -8.91 2.20
N ALA A 108 -9.86 -9.25 1.30
CA ALA A 108 -8.75 -8.39 0.94
C ALA A 108 -8.48 -8.48 -0.56
N VAL A 109 -7.96 -7.41 -1.14
CA VAL A 109 -7.52 -7.42 -2.53
C VAL A 109 -6.18 -8.15 -2.62
N TYR A 110 -6.12 -9.14 -3.46
CA TYR A 110 -4.87 -9.80 -3.82
C TYR A 110 -4.18 -8.98 -4.90
N THR A 111 -3.22 -8.16 -4.48
CA THR A 111 -2.50 -7.22 -5.33
C THR A 111 -1.21 -7.86 -5.85
N PRO A 112 -1.10 -8.18 -7.14
CA PRO A 112 0.11 -8.75 -7.70
C PRO A 112 1.23 -7.72 -7.79
N VAL A 113 2.48 -8.18 -7.77
CA VAL A 113 3.64 -7.39 -8.13
C VAL A 113 3.76 -7.36 -9.64
N LEU A 114 3.62 -6.18 -10.24
CA LEU A 114 3.77 -6.00 -11.67
C LEU A 114 5.24 -5.76 -12.04
N PRO A 115 5.73 -6.29 -13.14
CA PRO A 115 7.03 -5.95 -13.67
C PRO A 115 7.04 -4.55 -14.28
N ALA A 116 8.21 -3.96 -14.44
CA ALA A 116 8.36 -2.68 -15.13
C ALA A 116 7.85 -2.77 -16.57
N GLY A 117 7.04 -1.79 -16.98
CA GLY A 117 6.47 -1.70 -18.32
C GLY A 117 5.21 -2.52 -18.54
N GLU A 118 4.67 -3.15 -17.51
CA GLU A 118 3.35 -3.80 -17.59
C GLU A 118 2.27 -2.74 -17.86
N GLY A 119 1.44 -3.00 -18.87
CA GLY A 119 0.31 -2.13 -19.21
C GLY A 119 -0.88 -2.43 -18.31
N ILE A 120 -1.58 -1.38 -17.89
CA ILE A 120 -2.82 -1.47 -17.12
C ILE A 120 -3.94 -0.84 -17.93
N ASN A 121 -5.10 -1.49 -18.01
CA ASN A 121 -6.23 -1.03 -18.80
C ASN A 121 -7.58 -1.42 -18.18
N SER A 122 -8.67 -0.96 -18.78
CA SER A 122 -10.03 -1.16 -18.27
C SER A 122 -10.52 -2.60 -18.25
N GLY A 123 -9.84 -3.52 -18.92
CA GLY A 123 -10.17 -4.95 -18.93
C GLY A 123 -9.52 -5.73 -17.78
N ASP A 124 -8.64 -5.09 -17.04
CA ASP A 124 -7.94 -5.73 -15.93
C ASP A 124 -8.81 -5.78 -14.67
N PRO A 125 -8.53 -6.69 -13.74
CA PRO A 125 -9.27 -6.79 -12.49
C PRO A 125 -8.87 -5.64 -11.54
N PHE A 126 -9.87 -4.93 -11.06
CA PHE A 126 -9.74 -3.91 -10.01
C PHE A 126 -10.75 -4.17 -8.90
N ALA A 127 -10.37 -3.86 -7.67
CA ALA A 127 -11.26 -4.00 -6.54
C ALA A 127 -11.03 -2.88 -5.51
N GLU A 128 -12.13 -2.41 -4.92
CA GLU A 128 -12.13 -1.51 -3.77
C GLU A 128 -11.67 -2.23 -2.50
N GLY A 129 -11.16 -1.46 -1.55
CA GLY A 129 -10.83 -1.93 -0.22
C GLY A 129 -9.35 -2.08 0.05
N GLY A 130 -9.03 -2.86 1.08
CA GLY A 130 -7.68 -3.07 1.54
C GLY A 130 -6.98 -4.22 0.85
N GLY A 131 -5.70 -4.04 0.50
CA GLY A 131 -4.80 -5.06 0.00
C GLY A 131 -3.75 -5.44 1.04
N THR A 132 -3.55 -6.72 1.26
CA THR A 132 -2.44 -7.24 2.07
C THR A 132 -1.21 -7.33 1.18
N LEU A 133 -0.16 -6.58 1.53
CA LEU A 133 1.13 -6.62 0.83
C LEU A 133 2.01 -7.74 1.39
N GLY A 134 2.15 -7.80 2.71
CA GLY A 134 2.91 -8.84 3.39
C GLY A 134 2.42 -9.12 4.80
N VAL A 135 2.52 -10.36 5.22
CA VAL A 135 2.24 -10.83 6.58
C VAL A 135 3.35 -11.72 7.04
N SER A 136 3.81 -11.51 8.25
CA SER A 136 4.69 -12.44 8.98
C SER A 136 4.06 -12.78 10.32
N LEU A 137 3.99 -14.06 10.63
CA LEU A 137 3.54 -14.57 11.92
C LEU A 137 4.52 -15.62 12.43
N MET A 138 5.21 -15.31 13.51
CA MET A 138 6.06 -16.25 14.22
C MET A 138 5.38 -16.67 15.52
N VAL A 139 5.29 -17.96 15.76
CA VAL A 139 4.84 -18.53 17.03
C VAL A 139 5.99 -19.27 17.67
N SER A 140 6.27 -18.98 18.94
CA SER A 140 7.34 -19.60 19.71
C SER A 140 6.78 -20.31 20.94
N LEU A 141 7.20 -21.55 21.18
CA LEU A 141 6.87 -22.33 22.37
C LEU A 141 8.09 -22.36 23.29
N SER A 142 7.93 -21.91 24.53
CA SER A 142 9.02 -21.89 25.53
C SER A 142 10.33 -21.26 25.00
N GLY A 143 10.20 -20.24 24.12
CA GLY A 143 11.34 -19.54 23.52
C GLY A 143 11.94 -20.19 22.28
N PHE A 144 11.41 -21.32 21.83
CA PHE A 144 11.82 -21.94 20.57
C PHE A 144 10.80 -21.66 19.47
N PRO A 145 11.22 -21.30 18.22
CA PRO A 145 10.29 -21.12 17.12
C PRO A 145 9.57 -22.43 16.82
N TYR A 146 8.25 -22.39 16.79
CA TYR A 146 7.38 -23.54 16.54
C TYR A 146 6.71 -23.46 15.16
N TYR A 147 6.33 -22.22 14.78
CA TYR A 147 5.62 -21.96 13.54
C TYR A 147 6.08 -20.61 12.98
N ASP A 148 6.46 -20.60 11.73
CA ASP A 148 6.80 -19.41 10.98
C ASP A 148 5.96 -19.39 9.72
N TYR A 149 5.18 -18.34 9.54
CA TYR A 149 4.29 -18.16 8.41
C TYR A 149 4.53 -16.79 7.78
N GLN A 150 4.76 -16.83 6.48
CA GLN A 150 4.84 -15.63 5.67
C GLN A 150 3.83 -15.74 4.53
N ALA A 151 3.15 -14.64 4.23
CA ALA A 151 2.19 -14.54 3.13
C ALA A 151 2.20 -13.13 2.55
N GLY A 152 1.58 -13.02 1.38
CA GLY A 152 1.55 -11.78 0.60
C GLY A 152 2.60 -11.79 -0.51
N ASN A 153 2.27 -11.10 -1.61
CA ASN A 153 3.12 -11.11 -2.80
C ASN A 153 4.31 -10.17 -2.68
N TRP A 154 4.30 -9.30 -1.69
CA TRP A 154 5.21 -8.17 -1.59
C TRP A 154 6.30 -8.34 -0.53
N SER A 155 6.21 -9.33 0.37
CA SER A 155 7.25 -9.59 1.37
C SER A 155 8.59 -9.86 0.69
N GLY A 156 9.61 -9.07 1.03
CA GLY A 156 10.95 -9.16 0.44
C GLY A 156 11.09 -8.55 -0.95
N ILE A 157 10.06 -7.88 -1.46
CA ILE A 157 10.14 -7.19 -2.75
C ILE A 157 10.85 -5.84 -2.58
N ASN A 158 12.07 -5.75 -3.08
CA ASN A 158 12.86 -4.52 -3.01
C ASN A 158 12.37 -3.44 -3.99
N MET A 159 11.73 -3.84 -5.08
CA MET A 159 11.14 -2.93 -6.05
C MET A 159 10.14 -3.68 -6.92
N GLY A 160 8.88 -3.25 -6.87
CA GLY A 160 7.80 -3.74 -7.72
C GLY A 160 6.85 -2.61 -8.08
N TYR A 161 5.92 -2.86 -8.99
CA TYR A 161 4.89 -1.89 -9.35
C TYR A 161 3.54 -2.41 -8.90
N MET A 162 2.81 -1.57 -8.17
CA MET A 162 1.44 -1.82 -7.75
C MET A 162 0.51 -1.01 -8.64
N GLY A 163 -0.38 -1.70 -9.33
CA GLY A 163 -1.38 -1.05 -10.17
C GLY A 163 -2.54 -0.50 -9.37
N PHE A 164 -3.14 0.57 -9.86
CA PHE A 164 -4.33 1.17 -9.27
C PHE A 164 -5.24 1.81 -10.31
N ARG A 165 -6.46 2.09 -9.91
CA ARG A 165 -7.44 2.89 -10.64
C ARG A 165 -7.97 3.99 -9.74
N ILE A 166 -7.91 5.24 -10.22
CA ILE A 166 -8.51 6.41 -9.55
C ILE A 166 -9.79 6.76 -10.26
N ASN A 167 -10.83 7.01 -9.49
CA ASN A 167 -12.14 7.43 -9.96
C ASN A 167 -12.29 8.95 -9.74
N ILE A 168 -12.28 9.72 -10.83
CA ILE A 168 -12.50 11.17 -10.78
C ILE A 168 -13.79 11.47 -11.52
N ASP A 169 -14.80 11.97 -10.81
CA ASP A 169 -16.16 12.19 -11.32
C ASP A 169 -16.77 10.89 -11.88
N LYS A 170 -16.73 10.67 -13.18
CA LYS A 170 -17.24 9.48 -13.86
C LYS A 170 -16.19 8.78 -14.71
N ASP A 171 -14.99 9.30 -14.69
CA ASP A 171 -13.88 8.80 -15.49
C ASP A 171 -12.93 7.97 -14.63
N HIS A 172 -12.30 6.98 -15.26
CA HIS A 172 -11.33 6.09 -14.66
C HIS A 172 -9.93 6.40 -15.18
N TYR A 173 -8.99 6.61 -14.27
CA TYR A 173 -7.58 6.82 -14.56
C TYR A 173 -6.77 5.67 -13.98
N TYR A 174 -5.86 5.13 -14.78
CA TYR A 174 -5.06 3.97 -14.44
C TYR A 174 -3.63 4.38 -14.20
N GLY A 175 -3.01 3.80 -13.20
CA GLY A 175 -1.64 4.11 -12.86
C GLY A 175 -0.95 3.00 -12.09
N TRP A 176 0.30 3.23 -11.80
CA TRP A 176 1.10 2.34 -10.97
C TRP A 176 1.99 3.15 -10.02
N MET A 177 2.22 2.59 -8.86
CA MET A 177 3.17 3.09 -7.86
C MET A 177 4.33 2.13 -7.75
N ARG A 178 5.53 2.66 -7.60
CA ARG A 178 6.70 1.86 -7.26
C ARG A 178 6.67 1.60 -5.75
N VAL A 179 6.68 0.35 -5.35
CA VAL A 179 6.56 -0.05 -3.95
C VAL A 179 7.61 -1.09 -3.61
N SER A 180 8.18 -1.00 -2.43
CA SER A 180 8.98 -2.06 -1.81
C SER A 180 8.44 -2.39 -0.44
N VAL A 181 8.57 -3.67 -0.07
CA VAL A 181 8.20 -4.19 1.26
C VAL A 181 9.33 -5.08 1.73
N ASN A 182 9.86 -4.82 2.92
CA ASN A 182 10.92 -5.66 3.47
C ASN A 182 10.42 -7.09 3.81
N GLU A 183 11.33 -8.04 3.98
CA GLU A 183 10.99 -9.43 4.29
C GLU A 183 10.10 -9.58 5.52
N GLU A 184 10.33 -8.74 6.52
CA GLU A 184 9.58 -8.80 7.78
C GLU A 184 8.21 -8.13 7.73
N SER A 185 7.83 -7.50 6.60
CA SER A 185 6.58 -6.75 6.46
C SER A 185 6.40 -5.63 7.50
N THR A 186 7.51 -4.98 7.86
CA THR A 186 7.56 -3.88 8.85
C THR A 186 7.95 -2.53 8.26
N LEU A 187 8.27 -2.50 6.96
CA LEU A 187 8.65 -1.30 6.24
C LEU A 187 8.10 -1.35 4.82
N ILE A 188 7.41 -0.29 4.44
CA ILE A 188 6.98 -0.01 3.08
C ILE A 188 7.72 1.24 2.60
N THR A 189 8.23 1.22 1.36
CA THR A 189 8.79 2.40 0.68
C THR A 189 8.04 2.62 -0.63
N ILE A 190 7.70 3.87 -0.91
CA ILE A 190 6.91 4.30 -2.07
C ILE A 190 7.67 5.38 -2.82
#